data_2057541926d911af0d0527a886661cc6
#
_entry.id   2057541926d911af0d0527a886661cc6
#
_cell.length_a   1.000
_cell.length_b   1.000
_cell.length_c   1.000
_cell.angle_alpha   90.00
_cell.angle_beta   90.00
_cell.angle_gamma   90.00
#
_symmetry.space_group_name_H-M   'P 1'
#
loop_
_entity.id
_entity.type
_entity.pdbx_description
1 polymer ?
#
loop_
_entity_poly.entity_id
_entity_poly.type
_entity_poly.pdbx_seq_one_letter_code
_entity_poly.pdbx_strand_id
1 'polypeptide(L)'
;LTPLSGPTVPFWAALAGAAAYALLPGWMLERVRALARGPEPGVRSMETAFVSQRIEHMRDALERLAKALPDPGSQAITSGEELGELLCARCANRELCWGKGRVRTERLLADMMDRVERGEAVDEDNLPALAEHGCLRAESIEETAQEALAALKRREAGIRKARYERELTLTHLAALSGTLGELSMMAGGESLNDLKAAHILNLALEELNVPARLSYARRVDGHLQAALETDGMMPVQKPLEMLLRYLATEEDLPLSITRAGRGRVELEEIPLYSASVGMASVCAGERGEGDGVCGDACSAKRCEGGRLLLMLLDGMGHGEEAHRQSEKTLELLTLLLEAGYTRRQAITAVNGIMLSIQEEERFSTVDLADVDLWTGNVYSEKLGACASWVVRGSHMKKVEGASLPLGIVEEAAATSTQYRLHSGDILIMVSDGVADAFETDEQFTQALSDSLYIQPQRMADALLRNALLAGGGTPRDDMSVMVLLLLDRQQAKGS
;
A
#
# COMPACT_ATOMS: atom_id res chain seq x y z
N LEU A 1 -41.86 17.90 42.76
CA LEU A 1 -42.89 16.99 42.23
C LEU A 1 -43.84 17.78 41.33
N THR A 2 -43.49 17.95 40.06
CA THR A 2 -44.36 18.46 39.01
C THR A 2 -44.98 17.28 38.27
N PRO A 3 -46.30 17.18 38.12
CA PRO A 3 -46.92 16.10 37.38
C PRO A 3 -46.71 16.30 35.88
N LEU A 4 -46.18 15.26 35.21
CA LEU A 4 -46.16 15.13 33.77
C LEU A 4 -47.59 15.04 33.24
N SER A 5 -48.11 16.13 32.67
CA SER A 5 -49.36 16.15 31.92
C SER A 5 -49.12 15.66 30.50
N GLY A 6 -49.06 14.37 30.26
CA GLY A 6 -49.23 13.77 28.94
C GLY A 6 -50.71 13.75 28.53
N PRO A 7 -51.06 13.75 27.24
CA PRO A 7 -52.45 13.69 26.80
C PRO A 7 -53.09 12.41 27.30
N THR A 8 -54.10 12.56 28.19
CA THR A 8 -54.90 11.44 28.71
C THR A 8 -55.71 10.88 27.53
N VAL A 9 -55.34 9.72 27.05
CA VAL A 9 -56.16 8.99 26.06
C VAL A 9 -57.50 8.63 26.76
N PRO A 10 -58.67 9.01 26.21
CA PRO A 10 -59.93 8.71 26.81
C PRO A 10 -60.07 7.20 27.00
N PHE A 11 -60.55 6.76 28.19
CA PHE A 11 -60.69 5.35 28.58
C PHE A 11 -61.41 4.51 27.48
N TRP A 12 -62.43 5.09 26.83
CA TRP A 12 -63.15 4.46 25.72
C TRP A 12 -62.32 4.27 24.47
N ALA A 13 -61.35 5.12 24.15
CA ALA A 13 -60.42 4.93 23.03
C ALA A 13 -59.42 3.80 23.29
N ALA A 14 -58.98 3.64 24.55
CA ALA A 14 -58.15 2.50 24.97
C ALA A 14 -58.91 1.17 24.89
N LEU A 15 -60.19 1.18 25.28
CA LEU A 15 -61.06 -0.01 25.24
C LEU A 15 -61.42 -0.39 23.80
N ALA A 16 -61.73 0.60 22.94
CA ALA A 16 -61.98 0.37 21.50
C ALA A 16 -60.71 -0.16 20.80
N GLY A 17 -59.53 0.34 21.13
CA GLY A 17 -58.23 -0.13 20.63
C GLY A 17 -57.96 -1.57 21.04
N ALA A 18 -58.24 -1.94 22.30
CA ALA A 18 -58.08 -3.30 22.81
C ALA A 18 -59.06 -4.28 22.15
N ALA A 19 -60.32 -3.88 21.95
CA ALA A 19 -61.31 -4.69 21.22
C ALA A 19 -60.95 -4.86 19.72
N ALA A 20 -60.51 -3.83 19.06
CA ALA A 20 -59.99 -3.91 17.68
C ALA A 20 -58.77 -4.83 17.57
N TYR A 21 -57.86 -4.77 18.53
CA TYR A 21 -56.66 -5.64 18.60
C TYR A 21 -57.05 -7.10 18.78
N ALA A 22 -58.06 -7.42 19.60
CA ALA A 22 -58.54 -8.78 19.85
C ALA A 22 -59.25 -9.43 18.65
N LEU A 23 -59.76 -8.62 17.72
CA LEU A 23 -60.46 -9.05 16.49
C LEU A 23 -59.56 -9.18 15.26
N LEU A 24 -58.26 -8.82 15.36
CA LEU A 24 -57.31 -8.95 14.25
C LEU A 24 -56.91 -10.41 14.04
N PRO A 25 -56.89 -10.91 12.79
CA PRO A 25 -56.34 -12.22 12.47
C PRO A 25 -54.87 -12.34 12.93
N GLY A 26 -54.46 -13.53 13.36
CA GLY A 26 -53.10 -13.77 13.91
C GLY A 26 -51.97 -13.22 13.05
N TRP A 27 -52.08 -13.38 11.72
CA TRP A 27 -51.10 -12.87 10.77
C TRP A 27 -51.03 -11.32 10.73
N MET A 28 -52.14 -10.63 10.99
CA MET A 28 -52.17 -9.17 11.11
C MET A 28 -51.58 -8.72 12.44
N LEU A 29 -51.83 -9.47 13.54
CA LEU A 29 -51.23 -9.21 14.84
C LEU A 29 -49.72 -9.32 14.81
N GLU A 30 -49.16 -10.30 14.08
CA GLU A 30 -47.73 -10.41 13.89
C GLU A 30 -47.15 -9.24 13.09
N ARG A 31 -47.82 -8.79 12.03
CA ARG A 31 -47.40 -7.58 11.28
C ARG A 31 -47.49 -6.29 12.12
N VAL A 32 -48.54 -6.13 12.91
CA VAL A 32 -48.66 -4.97 13.82
C VAL A 32 -47.62 -5.04 14.94
N ARG A 33 -47.30 -6.26 15.47
CA ARG A 33 -46.20 -6.46 16.41
C ARG A 33 -44.83 -6.21 15.79
N ALA A 34 -44.64 -6.58 14.53
CA ALA A 34 -43.42 -6.30 13.80
C ALA A 34 -43.23 -4.79 13.51
N LEU A 35 -44.32 -4.09 13.25
CA LEU A 35 -44.32 -2.61 13.08
C LEU A 35 -44.19 -1.84 14.41
N ALA A 36 -44.71 -2.41 15.52
CA ALA A 36 -44.62 -1.82 16.86
C ALA A 36 -43.27 -2.13 17.55
N ARG A 37 -42.61 -3.19 17.17
CA ARG A 37 -41.19 -3.43 17.48
C ARG A 37 -40.40 -2.53 16.55
N GLY A 38 -40.04 -1.34 17.04
CA GLY A 38 -39.03 -0.53 16.38
C GLY A 38 -37.78 -1.40 16.12
N PRO A 39 -36.89 -0.99 15.21
CA PRO A 39 -35.70 -1.77 14.89
C PRO A 39 -34.99 -2.21 16.20
N GLU A 40 -34.79 -3.53 16.32
CA GLU A 40 -34.19 -4.09 17.54
C GLU A 40 -32.86 -3.39 17.84
N PRO A 41 -32.55 -3.14 19.14
CA PRO A 41 -31.31 -2.45 19.52
C PRO A 41 -30.03 -3.12 18.96
N GLY A 42 -30.10 -4.43 18.64
CA GLY A 42 -29.02 -5.17 17.99
C GLY A 42 -28.70 -4.73 16.56
N VAL A 43 -29.69 -4.28 15.79
CA VAL A 43 -29.49 -3.85 14.39
C VAL A 43 -28.74 -2.52 14.34
N ARG A 44 -29.05 -1.55 15.21
CA ARG A 44 -28.33 -0.27 15.28
C ARG A 44 -26.86 -0.42 15.73
N SER A 45 -26.57 -1.42 16.59
CA SER A 45 -25.19 -1.69 17.03
C SER A 45 -24.33 -2.33 15.93
N MET A 46 -24.95 -3.10 15.03
CA MET A 46 -24.25 -3.77 13.92
C MET A 46 -23.71 -2.79 12.90
N GLU A 47 -24.39 -1.71 12.63
CA GLU A 47 -24.06 -0.70 11.62
C GLU A 47 -22.91 0.19 12.05
N THR A 48 -23.00 0.67 13.30
CA THR A 48 -21.93 1.46 13.89
C THR A 48 -20.62 0.68 13.95
N ALA A 49 -20.66 -0.64 14.18
CA ALA A 49 -19.47 -1.48 14.23
C ALA A 49 -18.70 -1.50 12.91
N PHE A 50 -19.40 -1.59 11.76
CA PHE A 50 -18.73 -1.62 10.46
C PHE A 50 -18.14 -0.26 10.06
N VAL A 51 -18.94 0.81 10.17
CA VAL A 51 -18.44 2.17 9.85
C VAL A 51 -17.28 2.51 10.76
N SER A 52 -17.37 2.18 12.05
CA SER A 52 -16.28 2.33 13.01
C SER A 52 -15.03 1.55 12.59
N GLN A 53 -15.19 0.32 12.12
CA GLN A 53 -14.06 -0.49 11.66
C GLN A 53 -13.39 0.11 10.41
N ARG A 54 -14.16 0.55 9.42
CA ARG A 54 -13.61 1.19 8.21
C ARG A 54 -12.83 2.46 8.59
N ILE A 55 -13.38 3.24 9.51
CA ILE A 55 -12.71 4.44 10.03
C ILE A 55 -11.45 4.07 10.82
N GLU A 56 -11.46 2.98 11.60
CA GLU A 56 -10.26 2.49 12.28
C GLU A 56 -9.17 2.08 11.29
N HIS A 57 -9.52 1.37 10.22
CA HIS A 57 -8.55 1.03 9.16
C HIS A 57 -7.98 2.27 8.49
N MET A 58 -8.81 3.28 8.20
CA MET A 58 -8.33 4.56 7.66
C MET A 58 -7.43 5.30 8.65
N ARG A 59 -7.77 5.29 9.93
CA ARG A 59 -6.95 5.89 11.00
C ARG A 59 -5.60 5.18 11.12
N ASP A 60 -5.60 3.84 11.17
CA ASP A 60 -4.36 3.04 11.20
C ASP A 60 -3.48 3.31 9.98
N ALA A 61 -4.09 3.47 8.80
CA ALA A 61 -3.38 3.84 7.58
C ALA A 61 -2.73 5.23 7.70
N LEU A 62 -3.47 6.22 8.20
CA LEU A 62 -2.93 7.58 8.43
C LEU A 62 -1.80 7.59 9.46
N GLU A 63 -1.91 6.81 10.54
CA GLU A 63 -0.85 6.68 11.54
C GLU A 63 0.43 6.03 10.97
N ARG A 64 0.28 5.00 10.12
CA ARG A 64 1.43 4.38 9.44
C ARG A 64 2.05 5.30 8.41
N LEU A 65 1.24 6.05 7.65
CA LEU A 65 1.73 7.12 6.77
C LEU A 65 2.53 8.16 7.54
N ALA A 66 2.02 8.62 8.70
CA ALA A 66 2.72 9.57 9.55
C ALA A 66 4.08 9.04 10.04
N LYS A 67 4.17 7.74 10.37
CA LYS A 67 5.42 7.09 10.77
C LYS A 67 6.37 6.85 9.59
N ALA A 68 5.83 6.70 8.38
CA ALA A 68 6.61 6.50 7.16
C ALA A 68 7.22 7.80 6.61
N LEU A 69 6.69 8.97 7.03
CA LEU A 69 7.29 10.25 6.64
C LEU A 69 8.73 10.34 7.16
N PRO A 70 9.71 10.52 6.26
CA PRO A 70 11.11 10.56 6.63
C PRO A 70 11.40 11.73 7.58
N ASP A 71 12.30 11.48 8.52
CA ASP A 71 12.87 12.57 9.29
C ASP A 71 13.95 13.24 8.43
N PRO A 72 13.83 14.51 8.05
CA PRO A 72 14.84 15.21 7.26
C PRO A 72 16.15 15.43 8.03
N GLY A 73 16.60 14.41 8.73
CA GLY A 73 17.91 14.24 9.36
C GLY A 73 18.33 15.31 10.37
N SER A 74 18.90 14.89 11.49
CA SER A 74 19.55 15.78 12.46
C SER A 74 21.02 16.00 12.13
N GLN A 75 21.50 15.61 10.96
CA GLN A 75 22.90 15.81 10.62
C GLN A 75 23.17 17.31 10.37
N ALA A 76 23.45 18.00 11.47
CA ALA A 76 24.23 19.21 11.37
C ALA A 76 25.54 18.84 10.66
N ILE A 77 25.80 19.49 9.53
CA ILE A 77 27.05 19.34 8.80
C ILE A 77 28.15 19.88 9.68
N THR A 78 28.86 19.01 10.34
CA THR A 78 29.99 19.35 11.21
C THR A 78 31.11 18.31 11.14
N SER A 79 31.07 17.39 10.16
CA SER A 79 32.24 16.56 9.95
C SER A 79 33.26 17.34 9.13
N GLY A 80 34.52 17.45 9.64
CA GLY A 80 35.62 18.04 8.89
C GLY A 80 35.83 17.34 7.52
N GLU A 81 35.33 16.12 7.34
CA GLU A 81 35.33 15.38 6.09
C GLU A 81 34.46 16.04 5.01
N GLU A 82 33.25 16.46 5.33
CA GLU A 82 32.35 17.14 4.36
C GLU A 82 32.91 18.48 3.91
N LEU A 83 33.50 19.25 4.85
CA LEU A 83 34.24 20.47 4.52
C LEU A 83 35.45 20.15 3.62
N GLY A 84 36.16 19.07 3.91
CA GLY A 84 37.28 18.61 3.10
C GLY A 84 36.89 18.20 1.70
N GLU A 85 35.73 17.61 1.52
CA GLU A 85 35.17 17.30 0.20
C GLU A 85 34.86 18.58 -0.59
N LEU A 86 34.21 19.54 0.03
CA LEU A 86 33.86 20.80 -0.62
C LEU A 86 35.10 21.65 -0.98
N LEU A 87 36.07 21.74 -0.09
CA LEU A 87 37.21 22.61 -0.23
C LEU A 87 38.44 21.95 -0.88
N CYS A 88 38.65 20.65 -0.64
CA CYS A 88 39.87 19.94 -0.99
C CYS A 88 39.69 18.83 -2.04
N ALA A 89 38.49 18.58 -2.57
CA ALA A 89 38.20 17.47 -3.48
C ALA A 89 39.13 17.39 -4.70
N ARG A 90 39.51 18.53 -5.25
CA ARG A 90 40.39 18.64 -6.46
C ARG A 90 41.83 19.13 -6.15
N CYS A 91 42.26 19.02 -4.89
CA CYS A 91 43.58 19.47 -4.48
C CYS A 91 44.64 18.39 -4.64
N ALA A 92 45.77 18.72 -5.27
CA ALA A 92 46.88 17.78 -5.45
C ALA A 92 47.51 17.24 -4.14
N ASN A 93 47.41 18.03 -3.05
CA ASN A 93 47.91 17.65 -1.72
C ASN A 93 46.88 16.96 -0.84
N ARG A 94 45.72 16.58 -1.37
CA ARG A 94 44.61 15.95 -0.59
C ARG A 94 45.09 14.76 0.25
N GLU A 95 45.78 13.82 -0.36
CA GLU A 95 46.28 12.63 0.35
C GLU A 95 47.25 12.96 1.49
N LEU A 96 48.09 13.99 1.34
CA LEU A 96 49.01 14.42 2.37
C LEU A 96 48.28 15.09 3.54
N CYS A 97 47.35 16.00 3.24
CA CYS A 97 46.56 16.74 4.21
C CYS A 97 45.57 15.88 4.98
N TRP A 98 44.84 15.02 4.28
CA TRP A 98 43.81 14.14 4.84
C TRP A 98 44.34 12.78 5.32
N GLY A 99 45.59 12.42 5.01
CA GLY A 99 46.24 11.27 5.56
C GLY A 99 46.89 11.56 6.90
N LYS A 100 48.23 11.79 6.91
CA LYS A 100 49.00 12.02 8.15
C LYS A 100 48.70 13.35 8.82
N GLY A 101 48.22 14.34 8.07
CA GLY A 101 47.88 15.70 8.54
C GLY A 101 46.42 15.91 8.93
N ARG A 102 45.55 14.92 8.95
CA ARG A 102 44.09 15.02 9.08
C ARG A 102 43.63 15.93 10.22
N VAL A 103 44.09 15.71 11.44
CA VAL A 103 43.70 16.51 12.63
C VAL A 103 44.03 18.00 12.49
N ARG A 104 45.21 18.26 11.86
CA ARG A 104 45.66 19.63 11.63
C ARG A 104 44.81 20.30 10.53
N THR A 105 44.49 19.57 9.47
CA THR A 105 43.64 20.02 8.37
C THR A 105 42.22 20.32 8.85
N GLU A 106 41.62 19.47 9.65
CA GLU A 106 40.27 19.66 10.21
C GLU A 106 40.20 20.93 11.09
N ARG A 107 41.21 21.16 11.92
CA ARG A 107 41.29 22.38 12.74
C ARG A 107 41.43 23.64 11.89
N LEU A 108 42.29 23.59 10.87
CA LEU A 108 42.50 24.74 9.96
C LEU A 108 41.20 25.08 9.23
N LEU A 109 40.50 24.08 8.71
CA LEU A 109 39.21 24.28 8.01
C LEU A 109 38.13 24.79 8.94
N ALA A 110 38.05 24.30 10.18
CA ALA A 110 37.10 24.79 11.18
C ALA A 110 37.35 26.28 11.53
N ASP A 111 38.63 26.68 11.78
CA ASP A 111 39.00 28.04 12.09
C ASP A 111 38.74 28.98 10.90
N MET A 112 39.04 28.51 9.69
CA MET A 112 38.75 29.22 8.44
C MET A 112 37.25 29.48 8.26
N MET A 113 36.42 28.47 8.44
CA MET A 113 34.97 28.58 8.27
C MET A 113 34.35 29.54 9.31
N ASP A 114 34.82 29.48 10.56
CA ASP A 114 34.40 30.37 11.63
C ASP A 114 34.76 31.86 11.33
N ARG A 115 35.90 32.10 10.69
CA ARG A 115 36.30 33.45 10.23
C ARG A 115 35.43 33.93 9.07
N VAL A 116 35.24 33.08 8.03
CA VAL A 116 34.36 33.41 6.89
C VAL A 116 32.94 33.71 7.38
N GLU A 117 32.45 32.98 8.37
CA GLU A 117 31.12 33.19 8.94
C GLU A 117 31.01 34.57 9.67
N ARG A 118 32.10 35.02 10.28
CA ARG A 118 32.20 36.36 10.90
C ARG A 118 32.46 37.47 9.89
N GLY A 119 32.69 37.15 8.62
CA GLY A 119 33.02 38.10 7.55
C GLY A 119 34.46 38.63 7.64
N GLU A 120 35.38 37.88 8.30
CA GLU A 120 36.79 38.17 8.40
C GLU A 120 37.54 37.63 7.16
N ALA A 121 38.57 38.31 6.69
CA ALA A 121 39.39 37.84 5.57
C ALA A 121 40.16 36.57 5.94
N VAL A 122 40.31 35.68 4.96
CA VAL A 122 41.01 34.39 5.09
C VAL A 122 42.17 34.36 4.10
N ASP A 123 43.26 35.04 4.47
CA ASP A 123 44.52 35.10 3.76
C ASP A 123 45.69 34.65 4.64
N GLU A 124 46.91 34.59 4.10
CA GLU A 124 48.10 34.16 4.84
C GLU A 124 48.46 35.14 5.98
N ASP A 125 48.11 36.42 5.87
CA ASP A 125 48.38 37.42 6.88
C ASP A 125 47.45 37.28 8.10
N ASN A 126 46.19 36.98 7.85
CA ASN A 126 45.15 36.85 8.89
C ASN A 126 45.01 35.42 9.43
N LEU A 127 45.41 34.41 8.66
CA LEU A 127 45.41 33.00 9.07
C LEU A 127 46.77 32.35 8.77
N PRO A 128 47.82 32.64 9.57
CA PRO A 128 49.20 32.12 9.37
C PRO A 128 49.26 30.59 9.28
N ALA A 129 48.29 29.90 9.87
CA ALA A 129 48.16 28.44 9.78
C ALA A 129 48.00 27.92 8.34
N LEU A 130 47.55 28.75 7.39
CA LEU A 130 47.47 28.38 5.95
C LEU A 130 48.86 28.18 5.36
N ALA A 131 49.77 29.15 5.60
CA ALA A 131 51.16 29.08 5.15
C ALA A 131 51.92 27.94 5.83
N GLU A 132 51.78 27.79 7.16
CA GLU A 132 52.36 26.69 7.92
C GLU A 132 51.88 25.31 7.51
N HIS A 133 50.62 25.21 7.02
CA HIS A 133 50.05 23.97 6.52
C HIS A 133 50.53 23.63 5.10
N GLY A 134 51.04 24.63 4.36
CA GLY A 134 51.46 24.52 2.95
C GLY A 134 50.23 24.35 2.01
N CYS A 135 49.19 25.09 2.24
CA CYS A 135 47.97 25.02 1.38
C CYS A 135 48.26 25.55 -0.03
N LEU A 136 48.09 24.71 -1.05
CA LEU A 136 48.30 25.09 -2.46
C LEU A 136 47.25 26.05 -3.02
N ARG A 137 46.16 26.26 -2.27
CA ARG A 137 45.04 27.12 -2.67
C ARG A 137 44.89 28.36 -1.79
N ALA A 138 45.93 28.76 -1.05
CA ALA A 138 45.86 29.86 -0.11
C ALA A 138 45.27 31.13 -0.73
N GLU A 139 45.66 31.46 -1.98
CA GLU A 139 45.20 32.64 -2.71
C GLU A 139 43.70 32.62 -3.12
N SER A 140 43.14 31.45 -3.31
CA SER A 140 41.71 31.27 -3.75
C SER A 140 40.82 30.64 -2.68
N ILE A 141 41.37 30.39 -1.50
CA ILE A 141 40.67 29.61 -0.48
C ILE A 141 39.49 30.37 0.13
N GLU A 142 39.62 31.68 0.25
CA GLU A 142 38.55 32.52 0.78
C GLU A 142 37.30 32.49 -0.10
N GLU A 143 37.45 32.64 -1.42
CA GLU A 143 36.33 32.55 -2.36
C GLU A 143 35.67 31.19 -2.32
N THR A 144 36.49 30.13 -2.31
CA THR A 144 35.99 28.73 -2.24
C THR A 144 35.30 28.48 -0.89
N ALA A 145 35.80 29.07 0.21
CA ALA A 145 35.18 28.95 1.53
C ALA A 145 33.84 29.68 1.61
N GLN A 146 33.75 30.88 1.00
CA GLN A 146 32.50 31.63 0.92
C GLN A 146 31.43 30.88 0.12
N GLU A 147 31.82 30.26 -1.03
CA GLU A 147 30.92 29.39 -1.81
C GLU A 147 30.46 28.16 -1.01
N ALA A 148 31.39 27.51 -0.30
CA ALA A 148 31.06 26.37 0.56
C ALA A 148 30.10 26.77 1.68
N LEU A 149 30.34 27.90 2.35
CA LEU A 149 29.44 28.41 3.39
C LEU A 149 28.05 28.72 2.85
N ALA A 150 27.98 29.34 1.65
CA ALA A 150 26.70 29.60 0.99
C ALA A 150 25.94 28.31 0.62
N ALA A 151 26.68 27.28 0.20
CA ALA A 151 26.10 25.96 -0.06
C ALA A 151 25.56 25.28 1.21
N LEU A 152 26.34 25.33 2.30
CA LEU A 152 25.93 24.83 3.61
C LEU A 152 24.68 25.54 4.15
N LYS A 153 24.65 26.90 4.11
CA LYS A 153 23.47 27.67 4.52
C LYS A 153 22.21 27.34 3.69
N ARG A 154 22.39 27.13 2.39
CA ARG A 154 21.27 26.68 1.52
C ARG A 154 20.76 25.29 1.92
N ARG A 155 21.67 24.35 2.21
CA ARG A 155 21.31 23.00 2.65
C ARG A 155 20.60 23.03 4.01
N GLU A 156 21.10 23.79 4.99
CA GLU A 156 20.42 23.97 6.27
C GLU A 156 19.03 24.60 6.15
N ALA A 157 18.89 25.61 5.28
CA ALA A 157 17.59 26.20 4.99
C ALA A 157 16.63 25.18 4.37
N GLY A 158 17.12 24.32 3.46
CA GLY A 158 16.38 23.20 2.90
C GLY A 158 15.91 22.21 3.97
N ILE A 159 16.81 21.78 4.86
CA ILE A 159 16.48 20.87 5.97
C ILE A 159 15.43 21.49 6.91
N ARG A 160 15.59 22.79 7.26
CA ARG A 160 14.59 23.49 8.10
C ARG A 160 13.23 23.57 7.41
N LYS A 161 13.20 23.86 6.12
CA LYS A 161 11.97 23.87 5.32
C LYS A 161 11.31 22.49 5.30
N ALA A 162 12.07 21.45 5.00
CA ALA A 162 11.57 20.08 4.97
C ALA A 162 11.03 19.62 6.35
N ARG A 163 11.67 19.99 7.45
CA ARG A 163 11.16 19.75 8.82
C ARG A 163 9.82 20.45 9.07
N TYR A 164 9.72 21.71 8.68
CA TYR A 164 8.47 22.46 8.83
C TYR A 164 7.34 21.85 8.01
N GLU A 165 7.59 21.48 6.76
CA GLU A 165 6.61 20.83 5.87
C GLU A 165 6.17 19.47 6.40
N ARG A 166 7.12 18.68 6.93
CA ARG A 166 6.82 17.41 7.62
C ARG A 166 5.93 17.62 8.84
N GLU A 167 6.26 18.59 9.71
CA GLU A 167 5.48 18.88 10.90
C GLU A 167 4.06 19.34 10.57
N LEU A 168 3.92 20.17 9.53
CA LEU A 168 2.63 20.58 9.00
C LEU A 168 1.83 19.40 8.49
N THR A 169 2.45 18.50 7.72
CA THR A 169 1.82 17.28 7.20
C THR A 169 1.37 16.35 8.32
N LEU A 170 2.21 16.14 9.34
CA LEU A 170 1.87 15.35 10.52
C LEU A 170 0.69 15.95 11.28
N THR A 171 0.62 17.26 11.40
CA THR A 171 -0.49 17.98 12.02
C THR A 171 -1.79 17.78 11.24
N HIS A 172 -1.75 17.85 9.91
CA HIS A 172 -2.91 17.60 9.06
C HIS A 172 -3.37 16.14 9.15
N LEU A 173 -2.45 15.18 9.13
CA LEU A 173 -2.78 13.76 9.28
C LEU A 173 -3.42 13.46 10.64
N ALA A 174 -2.91 14.08 11.72
CA ALA A 174 -3.48 13.96 13.06
C ALA A 174 -4.89 14.58 13.14
N ALA A 175 -5.10 15.75 12.52
CA ALA A 175 -6.43 16.39 12.45
C ALA A 175 -7.43 15.53 11.68
N LEU A 176 -7.03 14.98 10.52
CA LEU A 176 -7.87 14.06 9.74
C LEU A 176 -8.20 12.78 10.54
N SER A 177 -7.23 12.21 11.25
CA SER A 177 -7.44 11.06 12.13
C SER A 177 -8.44 11.38 13.25
N GLY A 178 -8.38 12.58 13.82
CA GLY A 178 -9.32 13.07 14.83
C GLY A 178 -10.75 13.21 14.28
N THR A 179 -10.91 13.86 13.13
CA THR A 179 -12.24 14.02 12.48
C THR A 179 -12.85 12.69 12.06
N LEU A 180 -12.04 11.75 11.60
CA LEU A 180 -12.51 10.39 11.33
C LEU A 180 -13.00 9.69 12.61
N GLY A 181 -12.32 9.89 13.74
CA GLY A 181 -12.77 9.39 15.04
C GLY A 181 -14.12 9.97 15.46
N GLU A 182 -14.35 11.27 15.26
CA GLU A 182 -15.63 11.92 15.52
C GLU A 182 -16.74 11.42 14.56
N LEU A 183 -16.44 11.27 13.28
CA LEU A 183 -17.37 10.70 12.30
C LEU A 183 -17.74 9.24 12.64
N SER A 184 -16.80 8.46 13.21
CA SER A 184 -17.10 7.11 13.71
C SER A 184 -18.15 7.11 14.81
N MET A 185 -18.11 8.09 15.69
CA MET A 185 -19.08 8.24 16.76
C MET A 185 -20.45 8.78 16.25
N MET A 186 -20.44 9.59 15.16
CA MET A 186 -21.65 10.19 14.57
C MET A 186 -22.34 9.31 13.53
N ALA A 187 -21.66 8.29 13.02
CA ALA A 187 -22.16 7.44 11.93
C ALA A 187 -23.24 6.45 12.37
N GLY A 188 -24.23 6.90 13.13
CA GLY A 188 -25.48 6.20 13.39
C GLY A 188 -26.50 6.33 12.25
N GLY A 189 -26.04 6.32 10.98
CA GLY A 189 -26.89 6.46 9.80
C GLY A 189 -27.53 5.16 9.33
N GLU A 190 -28.63 5.26 8.59
CA GLU A 190 -29.42 4.17 8.05
C GLU A 190 -28.55 3.18 7.25
N SER A 191 -28.52 1.93 7.62
CA SER A 191 -27.71 0.89 7.05
C SER A 191 -28.50 -0.05 6.17
N LEU A 192 -27.76 -0.55 5.19
CA LEU A 192 -28.16 -1.61 4.26
C LEU A 192 -27.84 -3.01 4.89
N ASN A 193 -28.29 -3.28 6.10
CA ASN A 193 -28.19 -4.63 6.66
C ASN A 193 -29.05 -5.60 5.86
N ASP A 194 -28.43 -6.69 5.43
CA ASP A 194 -29.16 -7.80 4.84
C ASP A 194 -29.79 -8.65 5.97
N LEU A 195 -31.03 -8.25 6.36
CA LEU A 195 -31.75 -8.95 7.41
C LEU A 195 -31.99 -10.43 7.12
N LYS A 196 -32.08 -10.80 5.86
CA LYS A 196 -32.26 -12.19 5.44
C LYS A 196 -30.95 -12.98 5.68
N ALA A 197 -29.82 -12.46 5.23
CA ALA A 197 -28.53 -13.07 5.48
C ALA A 197 -28.19 -13.11 6.97
N ALA A 198 -28.49 -12.03 7.71
CA ALA A 198 -28.29 -11.99 9.15
C ALA A 198 -29.12 -13.08 9.89
N HIS A 199 -30.37 -13.30 9.46
CA HIS A 199 -31.20 -14.34 10.01
C HIS A 199 -30.64 -15.74 9.74
N ILE A 200 -30.24 -16.03 8.51
CA ILE A 200 -29.61 -17.29 8.11
C ILE A 200 -28.35 -17.55 8.93
N LEU A 201 -27.46 -16.56 9.05
CA LEU A 201 -26.23 -16.67 9.81
C LEU A 201 -26.49 -16.95 11.29
N ASN A 202 -27.43 -16.25 11.93
CA ASN A 202 -27.76 -16.48 13.33
C ASN A 202 -28.34 -17.88 13.57
N LEU A 203 -29.25 -18.34 12.70
CA LEU A 203 -29.79 -19.70 12.80
C LEU A 203 -28.69 -20.76 12.65
N ALA A 204 -27.80 -20.61 11.68
CA ALA A 204 -26.70 -21.54 11.47
C ALA A 204 -25.70 -21.55 12.65
N LEU A 205 -25.43 -20.39 13.26
CA LEU A 205 -24.59 -20.30 14.47
C LEU A 205 -25.21 -21.05 15.66
N GLU A 206 -26.54 -20.90 15.85
CA GLU A 206 -27.26 -21.59 16.90
C GLU A 206 -27.34 -23.10 16.66
N GLU A 207 -27.72 -23.53 15.46
CA GLU A 207 -27.92 -24.94 15.09
C GLU A 207 -26.61 -25.73 15.20
N LEU A 208 -25.50 -25.15 14.78
CA LEU A 208 -24.17 -25.77 14.84
C LEU A 208 -23.44 -25.53 16.16
N ASN A 209 -24.06 -24.82 17.11
CA ASN A 209 -23.44 -24.45 18.39
C ASN A 209 -22.05 -23.79 18.21
N VAL A 210 -21.93 -22.92 17.22
CA VAL A 210 -20.68 -22.17 17.00
C VAL A 210 -20.53 -21.10 18.08
N PRO A 211 -19.43 -21.06 18.87
CA PRO A 211 -19.23 -20.08 19.92
C PRO A 211 -18.84 -18.70 19.36
N ALA A 212 -19.74 -18.12 18.59
CA ALA A 212 -19.58 -16.81 17.97
C ALA A 212 -20.93 -16.08 17.92
N ARG A 213 -20.89 -14.75 17.85
CA ARG A 213 -22.07 -13.90 17.66
C ARG A 213 -21.92 -13.10 16.40
N LEU A 214 -23.00 -12.94 15.65
CA LEU A 214 -23.03 -12.09 14.47
C LEU A 214 -22.92 -10.61 14.90
N SER A 215 -21.90 -9.92 14.43
CA SER A 215 -21.70 -8.49 14.64
C SER A 215 -22.43 -7.66 13.58
N TYR A 216 -22.31 -8.04 12.32
CA TYR A 216 -23.12 -7.50 11.21
C TYR A 216 -23.19 -8.47 10.03
N ALA A 217 -24.21 -8.30 9.17
CA ALA A 217 -24.32 -8.92 7.85
C ALA A 217 -24.91 -7.88 6.89
N ARG A 218 -24.22 -7.56 5.80
CA ARG A 218 -24.61 -6.51 4.87
C ARG A 218 -24.17 -6.83 3.45
N ARG A 219 -24.78 -6.17 2.46
CA ARG A 219 -24.30 -6.25 1.08
C ARG A 219 -23.58 -4.96 0.68
N VAL A 220 -22.37 -5.14 0.14
CA VAL A 220 -21.56 -4.08 -0.47
C VAL A 220 -21.42 -4.45 -1.94
N ASP A 221 -21.81 -3.56 -2.82
CA ASP A 221 -21.83 -3.79 -4.27
C ASP A 221 -22.57 -5.09 -4.68
N GLY A 222 -23.60 -5.46 -3.90
CA GLY A 222 -24.39 -6.67 -4.12
C GLY A 222 -23.86 -7.95 -3.44
N HIS A 223 -22.65 -7.93 -2.86
CA HIS A 223 -21.98 -9.08 -2.27
C HIS A 223 -22.01 -9.02 -0.74
N LEU A 224 -22.25 -10.19 -0.11
CA LEU A 224 -22.40 -10.28 1.33
C LEU A 224 -21.04 -10.15 2.04
N GLN A 225 -21.01 -9.28 3.02
CA GLN A 225 -19.97 -9.16 4.04
C GLN A 225 -20.58 -9.35 5.41
N ALA A 226 -19.92 -10.14 6.27
CA ALA A 226 -20.37 -10.36 7.65
C ALA A 226 -19.18 -10.39 8.59
N ALA A 227 -19.42 -10.09 9.88
CA ALA A 227 -18.42 -10.25 10.91
C ALA A 227 -19.01 -11.00 12.09
N LEU A 228 -18.22 -11.93 12.63
CA LEU A 228 -18.52 -12.69 13.82
C LEU A 228 -17.59 -12.25 14.96
N GLU A 229 -18.14 -12.10 16.16
CA GLU A 229 -17.38 -11.91 17.39
C GLU A 229 -17.23 -13.26 18.11
N THR A 230 -16.01 -13.57 18.53
CA THR A 230 -15.67 -14.81 19.24
C THR A 230 -15.00 -14.47 20.58
N ASP A 231 -15.18 -15.30 21.59
CA ASP A 231 -14.61 -15.06 22.92
C ASP A 231 -13.08 -15.24 23.01
N GLY A 232 -12.37 -15.18 21.90
CA GLY A 232 -10.89 -15.12 21.81
C GLY A 232 -10.07 -16.23 22.49
N MET A 233 -10.69 -17.00 23.37
CA MET A 233 -10.06 -18.06 24.18
C MET A 233 -10.36 -19.48 23.67
N MET A 234 -11.29 -19.65 22.73
CA MET A 234 -11.69 -20.98 22.24
C MET A 234 -11.16 -21.24 20.84
N PRO A 235 -10.72 -22.46 20.51
CA PRO A 235 -10.35 -22.83 19.16
C PRO A 235 -11.61 -22.90 18.28
N VAL A 236 -11.91 -21.80 17.60
CA VAL A 236 -13.11 -21.65 16.75
C VAL A 236 -12.92 -22.18 15.32
N GLN A 237 -11.73 -22.64 14.95
CA GLN A 237 -11.42 -22.99 13.54
C GLN A 237 -12.33 -24.11 13.01
N LYS A 238 -12.44 -25.25 13.72
CA LYS A 238 -13.31 -26.35 13.27
C LYS A 238 -14.81 -25.98 13.26
N PRO A 239 -15.37 -25.33 14.30
CA PRO A 239 -16.75 -24.82 14.24
C PRO A 239 -17.00 -23.86 13.06
N LEU A 240 -16.05 -22.96 12.76
CA LEU A 240 -16.18 -22.05 11.62
C LEU A 240 -16.10 -22.78 10.27
N GLU A 241 -15.23 -23.76 10.11
CA GLU A 241 -15.19 -24.61 8.90
C GLU A 241 -16.53 -25.36 8.69
N MET A 242 -17.13 -25.87 9.76
CA MET A 242 -18.46 -26.49 9.69
C MET A 242 -19.55 -25.48 9.32
N LEU A 243 -19.53 -24.29 9.89
CA LEU A 243 -20.45 -23.19 9.56
C LEU A 243 -20.36 -22.83 8.08
N LEU A 244 -19.14 -22.55 7.58
CA LEU A 244 -18.92 -22.17 6.18
C LEU A 244 -19.39 -23.27 5.21
N ARG A 245 -19.15 -24.53 5.56
CA ARG A 245 -19.62 -25.66 4.76
C ARG A 245 -21.14 -25.74 4.75
N TYR A 246 -21.78 -25.64 5.91
CA TYR A 246 -23.25 -25.65 6.03
C TYR A 246 -23.89 -24.52 5.21
N LEU A 247 -23.40 -23.30 5.36
CA LEU A 247 -23.88 -22.13 4.61
C LEU A 247 -23.75 -22.33 3.10
N ALA A 248 -22.66 -22.94 2.63
CA ALA A 248 -22.43 -23.18 1.21
C ALA A 248 -23.29 -24.32 0.63
N THR A 249 -23.65 -25.35 1.44
CA THR A 249 -24.36 -26.53 0.95
C THR A 249 -25.88 -26.47 1.15
N GLU A 250 -26.32 -25.94 2.29
CA GLU A 250 -27.75 -25.93 2.66
C GLU A 250 -28.41 -24.58 2.36
N GLU A 251 -27.65 -23.45 2.46
CA GLU A 251 -28.21 -22.11 2.33
C GLU A 251 -27.84 -21.41 1.02
N ASP A 252 -27.07 -22.06 0.13
CA ASP A 252 -26.51 -21.47 -1.11
C ASP A 252 -25.80 -20.12 -0.87
N LEU A 253 -25.11 -20.04 0.27
CA LEU A 253 -24.42 -18.85 0.73
C LEU A 253 -22.93 -19.16 0.94
N PRO A 254 -22.13 -19.25 -0.14
CA PRO A 254 -20.72 -19.59 -0.05
C PRO A 254 -19.91 -18.40 0.51
N LEU A 255 -19.48 -18.52 1.76
CA LEU A 255 -18.64 -17.53 2.43
C LEU A 255 -17.21 -18.04 2.63
N SER A 256 -16.27 -17.12 2.71
CA SER A 256 -14.86 -17.36 3.08
C SER A 256 -14.42 -16.42 4.17
N ILE A 257 -13.43 -16.83 4.97
CA ILE A 257 -12.79 -15.99 5.97
C ILE A 257 -11.79 -15.08 5.25
N THR A 258 -11.97 -13.76 5.37
CA THR A 258 -11.04 -12.76 4.82
C THR A 258 -10.05 -12.28 5.88
N ARG A 259 -10.49 -12.19 7.13
CA ARG A 259 -9.66 -11.79 8.26
C ARG A 259 -10.07 -12.53 9.53
N ALA A 260 -9.08 -12.94 10.32
CA ALA A 260 -9.32 -13.52 11.65
C ALA A 260 -8.29 -12.98 12.65
N GLY A 261 -8.77 -12.51 13.82
CA GLY A 261 -7.88 -12.03 14.89
C GLY A 261 -8.63 -11.33 16.01
N ARG A 262 -8.01 -11.30 17.20
CA ARG A 262 -8.49 -10.58 18.41
C ARG A 262 -9.99 -10.78 18.75
N GLY A 263 -10.48 -12.01 18.59
CA GLY A 263 -11.89 -12.33 18.92
C GLY A 263 -12.88 -11.92 17.83
N ARG A 264 -12.43 -11.65 16.60
CA ARG A 264 -13.27 -11.27 15.46
C ARG A 264 -12.88 -12.06 14.23
N VAL A 265 -13.89 -12.46 13.45
CA VAL A 265 -13.74 -13.15 12.17
C VAL A 265 -14.58 -12.41 11.14
N GLU A 266 -13.96 -12.01 10.04
CA GLU A 266 -14.62 -11.35 8.92
C GLU A 266 -14.85 -12.36 7.81
N LEU A 267 -16.08 -12.37 7.29
CA LEU A 267 -16.55 -13.27 6.25
C LEU A 267 -16.97 -12.47 5.03
N GLU A 268 -16.65 -12.98 3.85
CA GLU A 268 -17.12 -12.44 2.58
C GLU A 268 -17.64 -13.56 1.69
N GLU A 269 -18.62 -13.20 0.88
CA GLU A 269 -19.12 -14.07 -0.18
C GLU A 269 -17.99 -14.41 -1.15
N ILE A 270 -17.91 -15.67 -1.57
CA ILE A 270 -16.83 -16.15 -2.41
C ILE A 270 -17.04 -15.66 -3.84
N PRO A 271 -16.10 -14.92 -4.44
CA PRO A 271 -16.26 -14.38 -5.78
C PRO A 271 -16.31 -15.47 -6.86
N LEU A 272 -16.87 -15.12 -8.04
CA LEU A 272 -17.07 -16.03 -9.17
C LEU A 272 -15.76 -16.59 -9.70
N TYR A 273 -14.72 -15.76 -9.75
CA TYR A 273 -13.40 -16.18 -10.22
C TYR A 273 -12.47 -16.54 -9.06
N SER A 274 -11.64 -17.53 -9.30
CA SER A 274 -10.44 -17.80 -8.53
C SER A 274 -9.21 -17.35 -9.31
N ALA A 275 -8.20 -16.88 -8.59
CA ALA A 275 -6.95 -16.44 -9.16
C ALA A 275 -5.80 -17.25 -8.56
N SER A 276 -4.91 -17.74 -9.42
CA SER A 276 -3.64 -18.35 -9.04
C SER A 276 -2.51 -17.47 -9.55
N VAL A 277 -1.53 -17.18 -8.68
CA VAL A 277 -0.41 -16.29 -9.00
C VAL A 277 0.89 -17.06 -8.85
N GLY A 278 1.81 -16.85 -9.79
CA GLY A 278 3.20 -17.27 -9.74
C GLY A 278 4.11 -16.07 -9.84
N MET A 279 5.20 -16.06 -9.07
CA MET A 279 6.21 -14.99 -9.06
C MET A 279 7.60 -15.60 -9.08
N ALA A 280 8.50 -15.00 -9.86
CA ALA A 280 9.91 -15.38 -9.90
C ALA A 280 10.77 -14.13 -10.07
N SER A 281 11.86 -14.05 -9.32
CA SER A 281 12.81 -12.93 -9.39
C SER A 281 14.22 -13.42 -9.30
N VAL A 282 15.14 -12.67 -9.89
CA VAL A 282 16.60 -12.86 -9.77
C VAL A 282 17.28 -11.49 -9.70
N CYS A 283 18.20 -11.35 -8.74
CA CYS A 283 18.91 -10.10 -8.50
C CYS A 283 20.01 -9.87 -9.54
N ALA A 284 20.29 -8.62 -9.85
CA ALA A 284 21.48 -8.20 -10.61
C ALA A 284 22.76 -8.57 -9.88
N GLY A 285 23.85 -8.79 -10.62
CA GLY A 285 25.19 -9.02 -10.10
C GLY A 285 25.84 -10.33 -10.52
N GLU A 286 27.15 -10.37 -10.50
CA GLU A 286 27.93 -11.58 -10.76
C GLU A 286 27.80 -12.56 -9.59
N ARG A 287 27.87 -13.87 -9.88
CA ARG A 287 27.84 -14.93 -8.85
C ARG A 287 28.94 -14.70 -7.82
N GLY A 288 28.61 -14.09 -6.68
CA GLY A 288 29.48 -13.94 -5.52
C GLY A 288 29.83 -12.52 -5.08
N GLU A 289 29.39 -11.48 -5.76
CA GLU A 289 29.67 -10.08 -5.39
C GLU A 289 28.43 -9.22 -5.08
N GLY A 290 27.21 -9.70 -5.32
CA GLY A 290 25.98 -8.99 -4.95
C GLY A 290 25.48 -9.39 -3.57
N ASP A 291 24.88 -8.48 -2.82
CA ASP A 291 24.26 -8.74 -1.51
C ASP A 291 23.06 -9.70 -1.59
N GLY A 292 22.72 -10.23 -2.77
CA GLY A 292 21.62 -11.15 -2.99
C GLY A 292 20.23 -10.53 -2.81
N VAL A 293 20.14 -9.21 -2.78
CA VAL A 293 18.91 -8.44 -2.58
C VAL A 293 18.46 -7.84 -3.90
N CYS A 294 17.24 -8.19 -4.33
CA CYS A 294 16.61 -7.68 -5.54
C CYS A 294 16.01 -6.30 -5.29
N GLY A 295 16.31 -5.31 -6.13
CA GLY A 295 15.69 -3.98 -6.07
C GLY A 295 14.22 -3.98 -6.43
N ASP A 296 13.76 -4.97 -7.22
CA ASP A 296 12.36 -5.18 -7.53
C ASP A 296 11.55 -5.64 -6.31
N ALA A 297 10.31 -5.16 -6.18
CA ALA A 297 9.34 -5.64 -5.21
C ALA A 297 8.07 -6.12 -5.91
N CYS A 298 7.63 -7.35 -5.57
CA CYS A 298 6.43 -7.98 -6.12
C CYS A 298 5.43 -8.32 -5.03
N SER A 299 4.14 -8.05 -5.26
CA SER A 299 3.07 -8.42 -4.34
C SER A 299 1.82 -8.86 -5.08
N ALA A 300 1.19 -9.91 -4.55
CA ALA A 300 -0.15 -10.36 -4.93
C ALA A 300 -1.01 -10.46 -3.67
N LYS A 301 -1.92 -9.50 -3.47
CA LYS A 301 -2.68 -9.39 -2.24
C LYS A 301 -4.19 -9.37 -2.49
N ARG A 302 -4.89 -10.30 -1.82
CA ARG A 302 -6.36 -10.27 -1.78
C ARG A 302 -6.82 -9.18 -0.83
N CYS A 303 -7.73 -8.34 -1.30
CA CYS A 303 -8.38 -7.29 -0.54
C CYS A 303 -9.87 -7.60 -0.37
N GLU A 304 -10.52 -6.87 0.52
CA GLU A 304 -11.96 -6.94 0.71
C GLU A 304 -12.73 -6.64 -0.58
N GLY A 305 -13.96 -7.14 -0.69
CA GLY A 305 -14.83 -6.95 -1.86
C GLY A 305 -14.47 -7.82 -3.05
N GLY A 306 -13.72 -8.91 -2.86
CA GLY A 306 -13.33 -9.82 -3.94
C GLY A 306 -12.29 -9.21 -4.89
N ARG A 307 -11.48 -8.29 -4.44
CA ARG A 307 -10.38 -7.66 -5.21
C ARG A 307 -9.05 -8.39 -5.01
N LEU A 308 -8.25 -8.44 -6.06
CA LEU A 308 -6.88 -8.93 -6.02
C LEU A 308 -5.95 -7.86 -6.59
N LEU A 309 -5.06 -7.33 -5.76
CA LEU A 309 -4.03 -6.38 -6.16
C LEU A 309 -2.77 -7.15 -6.56
N LEU A 310 -2.30 -6.91 -7.77
CA LEU A 310 -0.99 -7.32 -8.25
C LEU A 310 -0.16 -6.07 -8.41
N MET A 311 1.04 -6.06 -7.85
CA MET A 311 1.96 -4.93 -7.94
C MET A 311 3.36 -5.44 -8.21
N LEU A 312 4.01 -4.84 -9.20
CA LEU A 312 5.42 -5.00 -9.51
C LEU A 312 6.03 -3.61 -9.55
N LEU A 313 6.99 -3.37 -8.68
CA LEU A 313 7.69 -2.11 -8.52
C LEU A 313 9.18 -2.37 -8.71
N ASP A 314 9.82 -1.49 -9.45
CA ASP A 314 11.28 -1.47 -9.59
C ASP A 314 11.80 -0.18 -8.97
N GLY A 315 12.73 -0.30 -8.02
CA GLY A 315 13.42 0.80 -7.37
C GLY A 315 14.60 1.27 -8.20
N MET A 316 14.99 2.53 -8.08
CA MET A 316 16.13 3.07 -8.79
C MET A 316 17.44 2.35 -8.43
N GLY A 317 18.10 1.73 -9.42
CA GLY A 317 19.37 1.01 -9.27
C GLY A 317 19.15 -0.43 -8.77
N HIS A 318 20.14 -0.99 -8.09
CA HIS A 318 20.15 -2.39 -7.61
C HIS A 318 20.65 -2.47 -6.17
N GLY A 319 20.40 -3.60 -5.51
CA GLY A 319 20.86 -3.88 -4.16
C GLY A 319 19.92 -3.36 -3.05
N GLU A 320 20.45 -3.27 -1.82
CA GLU A 320 19.66 -3.07 -0.60
C GLU A 320 18.89 -1.74 -0.58
N GLU A 321 19.47 -0.67 -1.14
CA GLU A 321 18.83 0.64 -1.15
C GLU A 321 17.61 0.68 -2.10
N ALA A 322 17.76 0.15 -3.33
CA ALA A 322 16.68 0.02 -4.29
C ALA A 322 15.56 -0.87 -3.74
N HIS A 323 15.93 -2.00 -3.14
CA HIS A 323 15.00 -2.91 -2.46
C HIS A 323 14.20 -2.20 -1.37
N ARG A 324 14.86 -1.49 -0.47
CA ARG A 324 14.20 -0.75 0.61
C ARG A 324 13.22 0.30 0.09
N GLN A 325 13.54 0.93 -1.03
CA GLN A 325 12.68 1.93 -1.66
C GLN A 325 11.45 1.29 -2.31
N SER A 326 11.63 0.24 -3.12
CA SER A 326 10.54 -0.46 -3.80
C SER A 326 9.59 -1.13 -2.78
N GLU A 327 10.12 -1.80 -1.76
CA GLU A 327 9.36 -2.42 -0.67
C GLU A 327 8.54 -1.37 0.11
N LYS A 328 9.13 -0.25 0.47
CA LYS A 328 8.43 0.83 1.18
C LYS A 328 7.33 1.46 0.33
N THR A 329 7.58 1.66 -0.95
CA THR A 329 6.59 2.18 -1.90
C THR A 329 5.43 1.20 -2.04
N LEU A 330 5.73 -0.08 -2.17
CA LEU A 330 4.75 -1.17 -2.24
C LEU A 330 3.90 -1.27 -0.96
N GLU A 331 4.53 -1.18 0.22
CA GLU A 331 3.84 -1.19 1.50
C GLU A 331 2.85 -0.01 1.62
N LEU A 332 3.27 1.20 1.25
CA LEU A 332 2.43 2.40 1.31
C LEU A 332 1.26 2.33 0.33
N LEU A 333 1.50 1.93 -0.92
CA LEU A 333 0.42 1.74 -1.91
C LEU A 333 -0.59 0.70 -1.42
N THR A 334 -0.11 -0.45 -0.95
CA THR A 334 -0.95 -1.52 -0.42
C THR A 334 -1.82 -1.02 0.73
N LEU A 335 -1.22 -0.33 1.69
CA LEU A 335 -1.90 0.21 2.86
C LEU A 335 -3.04 1.14 2.50
N LEU A 336 -2.81 2.09 1.59
CA LEU A 336 -3.81 3.05 1.16
C LEU A 336 -4.94 2.38 0.37
N LEU A 337 -4.60 1.46 -0.53
CA LEU A 337 -5.60 0.73 -1.32
C LEU A 337 -6.48 -0.17 -0.45
N GLU A 338 -5.93 -0.81 0.60
CA GLU A 338 -6.69 -1.58 1.60
C GLU A 338 -7.56 -0.68 2.48
N ALA A 339 -7.09 0.51 2.82
CA ALA A 339 -7.87 1.49 3.55
C ALA A 339 -9.05 2.07 2.73
N GLY A 340 -9.14 1.73 1.43
CA GLY A 340 -10.25 2.12 0.54
C GLY A 340 -10.02 3.42 -0.20
N TYR A 341 -8.78 3.91 -0.25
CA TYR A 341 -8.42 5.00 -1.16
C TYR A 341 -8.52 4.52 -2.60
N THR A 342 -8.92 5.42 -3.49
CA THR A 342 -8.89 5.12 -4.93
C THR A 342 -7.43 4.98 -5.39
N ARG A 343 -7.19 4.23 -6.47
CA ARG A 343 -5.85 4.07 -7.06
C ARG A 343 -5.15 5.40 -7.28
N ARG A 344 -5.87 6.37 -7.86
CA ARG A 344 -5.35 7.72 -8.10
C ARG A 344 -4.93 8.43 -6.81
N GLN A 345 -5.76 8.37 -5.76
CA GLN A 345 -5.44 8.98 -4.46
C GLN A 345 -4.22 8.33 -3.81
N ALA A 346 -4.13 6.99 -3.85
CA ALA A 346 -2.98 6.26 -3.31
C ALA A 346 -1.68 6.63 -4.05
N ILE A 347 -1.70 6.64 -5.38
CA ILE A 347 -0.57 7.05 -6.22
C ILE A 347 -0.15 8.48 -5.92
N THR A 348 -1.10 9.44 -5.87
CA THR A 348 -0.80 10.85 -5.57
C THR A 348 -0.17 11.02 -4.19
N ALA A 349 -0.70 10.33 -3.17
CA ALA A 349 -0.19 10.41 -1.81
C ALA A 349 1.24 9.84 -1.70
N VAL A 350 1.50 8.67 -2.29
CA VAL A 350 2.83 8.05 -2.28
C VAL A 350 3.83 8.89 -3.07
N ASN A 351 3.44 9.43 -4.23
CA ASN A 351 4.28 10.34 -5.00
C ASN A 351 4.69 11.57 -4.18
N GLY A 352 3.75 12.19 -3.48
CA GLY A 352 4.04 13.33 -2.60
C GLY A 352 5.02 12.98 -1.48
N ILE A 353 4.92 11.78 -0.89
CA ILE A 353 5.87 11.28 0.10
C ILE A 353 7.26 11.11 -0.53
N MET A 354 7.37 10.48 -1.70
CA MET A 354 8.65 10.28 -2.39
C MET A 354 9.35 11.61 -2.71
N LEU A 355 8.60 12.58 -3.24
CA LEU A 355 9.12 13.92 -3.55
C LEU A 355 9.56 14.71 -2.31
N SER A 356 8.98 14.42 -1.13
CA SER A 356 9.37 15.06 0.13
C SER A 356 10.70 14.56 0.70
N ILE A 357 11.18 13.41 0.23
CA ILE A 357 12.45 12.81 0.61
C ILE A 357 13.53 13.45 -0.26
N GLN A 358 14.16 14.53 0.23
CA GLN A 358 15.16 15.34 -0.49
C GLN A 358 16.56 14.68 -0.64
N GLU A 359 16.68 13.39 -0.48
CA GLU A 359 17.93 12.68 -0.73
C GLU A 359 17.91 12.13 -2.15
N GLU A 360 18.84 12.58 -2.98
CA GLU A 360 19.15 12.16 -4.37
C GLU A 360 17.96 11.62 -5.21
N GLU A 361 17.93 11.88 -6.51
CA GLU A 361 16.86 11.51 -7.45
C GLU A 361 16.36 10.07 -7.24
N ARG A 362 15.39 9.89 -6.35
CA ARG A 362 14.79 8.58 -6.05
C ARG A 362 13.45 8.48 -6.74
N PHE A 363 13.36 7.60 -7.70
CA PHE A 363 12.10 7.28 -8.37
C PHE A 363 11.86 5.77 -8.34
N SER A 364 10.62 5.38 -8.51
CA SER A 364 10.23 3.97 -8.62
C SER A 364 9.22 3.79 -9.73
N THR A 365 9.39 2.74 -10.52
CA THR A 365 8.36 2.32 -11.46
C THR A 365 7.22 1.65 -10.71
N VAL A 366 6.01 1.70 -11.25
CA VAL A 366 4.85 1.00 -10.69
C VAL A 366 4.03 0.36 -11.80
N ASP A 367 3.89 -0.94 -11.74
CA ASP A 367 2.90 -1.69 -12.49
C ASP A 367 1.87 -2.26 -11.51
N LEU A 368 0.68 -1.68 -11.50
CA LEU A 368 -0.44 -2.06 -10.63
C LEU A 368 -1.56 -2.64 -11.48
N ALA A 369 -2.03 -3.83 -11.14
CA ALA A 369 -3.25 -4.41 -11.68
C ALA A 369 -4.23 -4.74 -10.54
N ASP A 370 -5.36 -4.04 -10.50
CA ASP A 370 -6.46 -4.24 -9.55
C ASP A 370 -7.52 -5.10 -10.23
N VAL A 371 -7.59 -6.36 -9.85
CA VAL A 371 -8.45 -7.38 -10.47
C VAL A 371 -9.70 -7.58 -9.64
N ASP A 372 -10.85 -7.31 -10.23
CA ASP A 372 -12.16 -7.63 -9.65
C ASP A 372 -12.51 -9.11 -9.94
N LEU A 373 -12.51 -9.93 -8.92
CA LEU A 373 -12.78 -11.37 -9.03
C LEU A 373 -14.28 -11.72 -9.20
N TRP A 374 -15.18 -10.74 -9.13
CA TRP A 374 -16.60 -10.93 -9.44
C TRP A 374 -16.85 -10.82 -10.94
N THR A 375 -16.22 -9.87 -11.59
CA THR A 375 -16.48 -9.55 -12.99
C THR A 375 -15.35 -9.93 -13.94
N GLY A 376 -14.13 -10.16 -13.42
CA GLY A 376 -12.90 -10.32 -14.18
C GLY A 376 -12.35 -9.00 -14.75
N ASN A 377 -12.93 -7.84 -14.36
CA ASN A 377 -12.39 -6.57 -14.79
C ASN A 377 -11.02 -6.31 -14.13
N VAL A 378 -10.11 -5.76 -14.92
CA VAL A 378 -8.79 -5.33 -14.47
C VAL A 378 -8.65 -3.85 -14.70
N TYR A 379 -8.26 -3.15 -13.67
CA TYR A 379 -7.90 -1.74 -13.72
C TYR A 379 -6.38 -1.64 -13.54
N SER A 380 -5.68 -1.37 -14.62
CA SER A 380 -4.21 -1.28 -14.64
C SER A 380 -3.77 0.16 -14.57
N GLU A 381 -2.80 0.45 -13.69
CA GLU A 381 -2.14 1.74 -13.55
C GLU A 381 -0.63 1.53 -13.74
N LYS A 382 -0.05 2.22 -14.71
CA LYS A 382 1.38 2.14 -15.02
C LYS A 382 2.06 3.49 -14.85
N LEU A 383 3.21 3.49 -14.16
CA LEU A 383 4.09 4.65 -13.99
C LEU A 383 5.53 4.21 -14.25
N GLY A 384 6.08 4.58 -15.39
CA GLY A 384 7.42 4.18 -15.82
C GLY A 384 7.60 2.68 -16.06
N ALA A 385 6.57 1.88 -15.86
CA ALA A 385 6.65 0.42 -15.89
C ALA A 385 6.59 -0.13 -17.33
N CYS A 386 7.22 -1.27 -17.54
CA CYS A 386 7.21 -2.02 -18.78
C CYS A 386 5.80 -2.46 -19.20
N ALA A 387 5.65 -2.92 -20.41
CA ALA A 387 4.41 -3.51 -20.90
C ALA A 387 4.07 -4.78 -20.11
N SER A 388 2.78 -5.03 -19.94
CA SER A 388 2.22 -6.31 -19.48
C SER A 388 1.50 -7.00 -20.63
N TRP A 389 1.26 -8.30 -20.51
CA TRP A 389 0.61 -9.08 -21.58
C TRP A 389 -0.60 -9.83 -21.03
N VAL A 390 -1.68 -9.79 -21.81
CA VAL A 390 -2.87 -10.64 -21.58
C VAL A 390 -2.87 -11.73 -22.64
N VAL A 391 -2.79 -12.99 -22.20
CA VAL A 391 -2.83 -14.16 -23.06
C VAL A 391 -4.20 -14.81 -22.99
N ARG A 392 -4.85 -14.98 -24.16
CA ARG A 392 -6.14 -15.62 -24.32
C ARG A 392 -6.05 -16.68 -25.41
N GLY A 393 -5.95 -17.94 -25.06
CA GLY A 393 -5.66 -19.02 -26.00
C GLY A 393 -4.34 -18.75 -26.74
N SER A 394 -4.40 -18.56 -28.08
CA SER A 394 -3.24 -18.21 -28.90
C SER A 394 -3.03 -16.70 -29.12
N HIS A 395 -3.91 -15.87 -28.59
CA HIS A 395 -3.85 -14.42 -28.77
C HIS A 395 -3.15 -13.76 -27.60
N MET A 396 -2.20 -12.87 -27.90
CA MET A 396 -1.49 -12.04 -26.92
C MET A 396 -1.81 -10.59 -27.17
N LYS A 397 -2.22 -9.89 -26.11
CA LYS A 397 -2.49 -8.45 -26.14
C LYS A 397 -1.51 -7.75 -25.21
N LYS A 398 -0.76 -6.81 -25.74
CA LYS A 398 0.16 -5.94 -24.99
C LYS A 398 -0.63 -4.83 -24.29
N VAL A 399 -0.31 -4.53 -23.04
CA VAL A 399 -0.86 -3.45 -22.22
C VAL A 399 0.30 -2.53 -21.86
N GLU A 400 0.38 -1.38 -22.51
CA GLU A 400 1.48 -0.43 -22.38
C GLU A 400 1.10 0.78 -21.56
N GLY A 401 2.10 1.46 -20.99
CA GLY A 401 1.99 2.75 -20.34
C GLY A 401 3.11 3.68 -20.82
N ALA A 402 2.82 4.97 -20.90
CA ALA A 402 3.76 5.99 -21.35
C ALA A 402 3.90 7.14 -20.33
N SER A 403 3.81 6.84 -19.06
CA SER A 403 3.91 7.80 -17.95
C SER A 403 5.28 7.72 -17.27
N LEU A 404 5.65 8.80 -16.59
CA LEU A 404 6.88 8.87 -15.79
C LEU A 404 6.75 8.03 -14.51
N PRO A 405 7.87 7.51 -13.97
CA PRO A 405 7.90 6.87 -12.66
C PRO A 405 7.43 7.79 -11.51
N LEU A 406 7.11 7.20 -10.35
CA LEU A 406 6.85 7.94 -9.11
C LEU A 406 8.12 8.66 -8.62
N GLY A 407 7.95 9.86 -8.06
CA GLY A 407 9.03 10.64 -7.47
C GLY A 407 9.75 11.59 -8.45
N ILE A 408 9.36 11.65 -9.74
CA ILE A 408 9.99 12.53 -10.74
C ILE A 408 9.27 13.88 -10.84
N VAL A 409 7.92 13.87 -10.88
CA VAL A 409 7.11 15.07 -11.08
C VAL A 409 6.08 15.24 -9.97
N GLU A 410 5.70 16.49 -9.67
CA GLU A 410 4.71 16.78 -8.62
C GLU A 410 3.34 16.14 -8.92
N GLU A 411 2.89 16.18 -10.16
CA GLU A 411 1.66 15.53 -10.60
C GLU A 411 1.97 14.21 -11.33
N ALA A 412 2.06 13.12 -10.59
CA ALA A 412 2.20 11.79 -11.17
C ALA A 412 0.88 11.38 -11.84
N ALA A 413 0.88 11.33 -13.16
CA ALA A 413 -0.24 10.86 -13.96
C ALA A 413 0.02 9.43 -14.46
N ALA A 414 -0.60 8.44 -13.81
CA ALA A 414 -0.53 7.06 -14.27
C ALA A 414 -1.23 6.88 -15.62
N THR A 415 -0.69 5.99 -16.46
CA THR A 415 -1.43 5.49 -17.62
C THR A 415 -2.44 4.46 -17.13
N SER A 416 -3.71 4.88 -17.09
CA SER A 416 -4.81 4.03 -16.65
C SER A 416 -5.42 3.28 -17.81
N THR A 417 -5.50 1.95 -17.74
CA THR A 417 -6.14 1.09 -18.73
C THR A 417 -7.11 0.13 -18.07
N GLN A 418 -8.29 -0.04 -18.66
CA GLN A 418 -9.27 -1.02 -18.21
C GLN A 418 -9.47 -2.10 -19.27
N TYR A 419 -9.47 -3.36 -18.83
CA TYR A 419 -9.78 -4.52 -19.68
C TYR A 419 -10.42 -5.63 -18.84
N ARG A 420 -10.90 -6.67 -19.50
CA ARG A 420 -11.56 -7.80 -18.84
C ARG A 420 -10.86 -9.11 -19.14
N LEU A 421 -10.54 -9.85 -18.07
CA LEU A 421 -10.09 -11.24 -18.13
C LEU A 421 -11.29 -12.18 -18.05
N HIS A 422 -11.19 -13.31 -18.73
CA HIS A 422 -12.14 -14.42 -18.68
C HIS A 422 -11.47 -15.66 -18.08
N SER A 423 -12.26 -16.69 -17.80
CA SER A 423 -11.71 -17.98 -17.35
C SER A 423 -10.68 -18.52 -18.34
N GLY A 424 -9.50 -18.87 -17.84
CA GLY A 424 -8.39 -19.36 -18.63
C GLY A 424 -7.45 -18.28 -19.18
N ASP A 425 -7.79 -16.99 -19.01
CA ASP A 425 -6.88 -15.90 -19.41
C ASP A 425 -5.72 -15.77 -18.40
N ILE A 426 -4.57 -15.36 -18.93
CA ILE A 426 -3.34 -15.16 -18.17
C ILE A 426 -2.92 -13.71 -18.30
N LEU A 427 -2.62 -13.05 -17.17
CA LEU A 427 -1.95 -11.76 -17.13
C LEU A 427 -0.50 -11.95 -16.72
N ILE A 428 0.42 -11.35 -17.47
CA ILE A 428 1.87 -11.43 -17.24
C ILE A 428 2.42 -10.03 -17.11
N MET A 429 3.09 -9.75 -16.00
CA MET A 429 3.77 -8.49 -15.68
C MET A 429 5.25 -8.80 -15.53
N VAL A 430 6.12 -7.92 -16.03
CA VAL A 430 7.57 -8.10 -15.98
C VAL A 430 8.27 -6.78 -15.66
N SER A 431 9.44 -6.84 -15.01
CA SER A 431 10.34 -5.69 -14.88
C SER A 431 11.12 -5.44 -16.17
N ASP A 432 11.78 -4.31 -16.25
CA ASP A 432 12.60 -3.91 -17.42
C ASP A 432 13.78 -4.84 -17.63
N GLY A 433 14.44 -5.32 -16.58
CA GLY A 433 15.50 -6.32 -16.70
C GLY A 433 15.08 -7.60 -17.43
N VAL A 434 13.79 -8.00 -17.32
CA VAL A 434 13.25 -9.11 -18.12
C VAL A 434 12.95 -8.68 -19.55
N ALA A 435 12.34 -7.51 -19.73
CA ALA A 435 11.99 -7.02 -21.06
C ALA A 435 13.23 -6.73 -21.92
N ASP A 436 14.23 -6.07 -21.33
CA ASP A 436 15.48 -5.66 -22.00
C ASP A 436 16.45 -6.82 -22.27
N ALA A 437 16.19 -8.01 -21.71
CA ALA A 437 16.95 -9.20 -22.01
C ALA A 437 16.76 -9.68 -23.48
N PHE A 438 15.69 -9.23 -24.14
CA PHE A 438 15.35 -9.59 -25.52
C PHE A 438 15.62 -8.43 -26.46
N GLU A 439 16.23 -8.71 -27.62
CA GLU A 439 16.57 -7.69 -28.63
C GLU A 439 15.33 -7.16 -29.37
N THR A 440 14.26 -7.96 -29.47
CA THR A 440 13.03 -7.62 -30.18
C THR A 440 11.77 -8.12 -29.45
N ASP A 441 10.64 -7.43 -29.71
CA ASP A 441 9.32 -7.84 -29.21
C ASP A 441 8.91 -9.25 -29.68
N GLU A 442 9.37 -9.67 -30.88
CA GLU A 442 9.12 -10.99 -31.42
C GLU A 442 9.85 -12.08 -30.62
N GLN A 443 11.11 -11.86 -30.25
CA GLN A 443 11.87 -12.78 -29.39
C GLN A 443 11.21 -12.92 -28.02
N PHE A 444 10.80 -11.81 -27.41
CA PHE A 444 10.06 -11.82 -26.17
C PHE A 444 8.75 -12.60 -26.29
N THR A 445 7.94 -12.33 -27.31
CA THR A 445 6.66 -13.02 -27.56
C THR A 445 6.85 -14.53 -27.77
N GLN A 446 7.92 -14.93 -28.46
CA GLN A 446 8.27 -16.33 -28.63
C GLN A 446 8.63 -16.99 -27.28
N ALA A 447 9.50 -16.34 -26.49
CA ALA A 447 9.88 -16.81 -25.16
C ALA A 447 8.67 -16.93 -24.22
N LEU A 448 7.73 -15.98 -24.32
CA LEU A 448 6.46 -16.03 -23.61
C LEU A 448 5.63 -17.25 -24.03
N SER A 449 5.48 -17.49 -25.34
CA SER A 449 4.77 -18.67 -25.88
C SER A 449 5.38 -19.98 -25.38
N ASP A 450 6.70 -20.08 -25.37
CA ASP A 450 7.46 -21.27 -24.95
C ASP A 450 7.36 -21.48 -23.41
N SER A 451 6.97 -20.44 -22.69
CA SER A 451 6.83 -20.46 -21.22
C SER A 451 5.41 -20.74 -20.73
N LEU A 452 4.43 -20.96 -21.63
CA LEU A 452 3.04 -21.21 -21.23
C LEU A 452 2.87 -22.59 -20.62
N TYR A 453 2.55 -22.63 -19.34
CA TYR A 453 2.21 -23.84 -18.57
C TYR A 453 0.88 -23.64 -17.85
N ILE A 454 0.27 -24.74 -17.40
CA ILE A 454 -0.99 -24.67 -16.61
C ILE A 454 -0.78 -24.00 -15.25
N GLN A 455 0.42 -24.15 -14.66
CA GLN A 455 0.73 -23.61 -13.35
C GLN A 455 1.46 -22.26 -13.49
N PRO A 456 0.89 -21.14 -12.95
CA PRO A 456 1.49 -19.81 -13.04
C PRO A 456 2.93 -19.73 -12.51
N GLN A 457 3.25 -20.45 -11.43
CA GLN A 457 4.61 -20.47 -10.90
C GLN A 457 5.61 -21.02 -11.91
N ARG A 458 5.25 -22.13 -12.59
CA ARG A 458 6.13 -22.70 -13.63
C ARG A 458 6.28 -21.78 -14.84
N MET A 459 5.22 -20.99 -15.18
CA MET A 459 5.31 -19.98 -16.23
C MET A 459 6.29 -18.88 -15.85
N ALA A 460 6.17 -18.34 -14.63
CA ALA A 460 7.09 -17.32 -14.13
C ALA A 460 8.53 -17.81 -14.14
N ASP A 461 8.80 -19.02 -13.61
CA ASP A 461 10.13 -19.62 -13.58
C ASP A 461 10.68 -19.89 -14.99
N ALA A 462 9.84 -20.30 -15.95
CA ALA A 462 10.26 -20.57 -17.31
C ALA A 462 10.58 -19.28 -18.07
N LEU A 463 9.71 -18.27 -17.97
CA LEU A 463 9.94 -16.98 -18.63
C LEU A 463 11.22 -16.31 -18.08
N LEU A 464 11.41 -16.33 -16.76
CA LEU A 464 12.63 -15.80 -16.13
C LEU A 464 13.89 -16.53 -16.62
N ARG A 465 13.86 -17.88 -16.72
CA ARG A 465 14.98 -18.65 -17.28
C ARG A 465 15.25 -18.29 -18.75
N ASN A 466 14.20 -18.12 -19.57
CA ASN A 466 14.35 -17.76 -20.96
C ASN A 466 14.95 -16.34 -21.09
N ALA A 467 14.55 -15.40 -20.26
CA ALA A 467 15.13 -14.06 -20.20
C ALA A 467 16.60 -14.09 -19.78
N LEU A 468 16.94 -14.85 -18.75
CA LEU A 468 18.34 -15.03 -18.33
C LEU A 468 19.21 -15.60 -19.46
N LEU A 469 18.73 -16.60 -20.19
CA LEU A 469 19.45 -17.19 -21.31
C LEU A 469 19.63 -16.19 -22.45
N ALA A 470 18.59 -15.43 -22.79
CA ALA A 470 18.65 -14.38 -23.81
C ALA A 470 19.64 -13.26 -23.42
N GLY A 471 19.68 -12.87 -22.15
CA GLY A 471 20.61 -11.87 -21.61
C GLY A 471 22.06 -12.36 -21.40
N GLY A 472 22.38 -13.60 -21.81
CA GLY A 472 23.75 -14.15 -21.71
C GLY A 472 24.05 -14.93 -20.41
N GLY A 473 23.03 -15.27 -19.64
CA GLY A 473 23.14 -16.16 -18.46
C GLY A 473 23.45 -15.48 -17.13
N THR A 474 23.77 -14.18 -17.12
CA THR A 474 23.92 -13.34 -15.93
C THR A 474 22.98 -12.14 -16.04
N PRO A 475 22.19 -11.84 -14.99
CA PRO A 475 21.29 -10.71 -15.02
C PRO A 475 22.09 -9.40 -14.96
N ARG A 476 21.83 -8.50 -15.93
CA ARG A 476 22.43 -7.16 -15.95
C ARG A 476 21.71 -6.20 -15.05
N ASP A 477 20.41 -6.45 -14.83
CA ASP A 477 19.52 -5.72 -13.95
C ASP A 477 18.65 -6.70 -13.17
N ASP A 478 17.95 -6.24 -12.16
CA ASP A 478 16.99 -7.04 -11.41
C ASP A 478 15.85 -7.50 -12.33
N MET A 479 15.55 -8.78 -12.28
CA MET A 479 14.59 -9.40 -13.20
C MET A 479 13.45 -10.01 -12.41
N SER A 480 12.23 -9.55 -12.64
CA SER A 480 11.03 -10.05 -11.97
C SER A 480 9.91 -10.35 -12.94
N VAL A 481 9.24 -11.48 -12.72
CA VAL A 481 8.09 -11.95 -13.48
C VAL A 481 6.95 -12.26 -12.53
N MET A 482 5.77 -11.75 -12.83
CA MET A 482 4.54 -12.06 -12.14
C MET A 482 3.50 -12.57 -13.14
N VAL A 483 2.87 -13.71 -12.85
CA VAL A 483 1.87 -14.36 -13.70
C VAL A 483 0.61 -14.61 -12.91
N LEU A 484 -0.53 -14.15 -13.41
CA LEU A 484 -1.88 -14.45 -12.91
C LEU A 484 -2.62 -15.33 -13.89
N LEU A 485 -3.20 -16.43 -13.43
CA LEU A 485 -4.20 -17.23 -14.14
C LEU A 485 -5.56 -17.04 -13.46
N LEU A 486 -6.56 -16.58 -14.23
CA LEU A 486 -7.94 -16.43 -13.76
C LEU A 486 -8.77 -17.65 -14.17
N LEU A 487 -9.50 -18.25 -13.22
CA LEU A 487 -10.33 -19.43 -13.45
C LEU A 487 -11.74 -19.24 -12.88
N ASP A 488 -12.76 -19.61 -13.64
CA ASP A 488 -14.13 -19.68 -13.13
C ASP A 488 -14.24 -20.83 -12.11
N ARG A 489 -14.73 -20.53 -10.92
CA ARG A 489 -14.87 -21.54 -9.85
C ARG A 489 -15.90 -22.61 -10.14
N GLN A 490 -16.91 -22.32 -10.97
CA GLN A 490 -17.90 -23.32 -11.36
C GLN A 490 -17.31 -24.37 -12.30
N GLN A 491 -16.36 -23.96 -13.15
CA GLN A 491 -15.63 -24.87 -14.04
C GLN A 491 -14.57 -25.70 -13.29
N ALA A 492 -13.98 -25.14 -12.23
CA ALA A 492 -12.94 -25.82 -11.43
C ALA A 492 -13.50 -26.96 -10.54
N LYS A 493 -14.82 -27.03 -10.28
CA LYS A 493 -15.47 -28.14 -9.54
C LYS A 493 -15.81 -29.31 -10.41
N GLY A 494 -15.70 -29.23 -11.74
CA GLY A 494 -16.08 -30.26 -12.72
C GLY A 494 -14.89 -30.92 -13.41
N SER A 495 -13.68 -30.56 -13.11
CA SER A 495 -12.44 -31.17 -13.58
C SER A 495 -11.64 -31.72 -12.38
#